data_661844652d81114219df59b46e9108d9
#
_entry.id   661844652d81114219df59b46e9108d9
#
_cell.length_a   1.000
_cell.length_b   1.000
_cell.length_c   1.000
_cell.angle_alpha   90.00
_cell.angle_beta   90.00
_cell.angle_gamma   90.00
#
_symmetry.space_group_name_H-M   'P 1'
#
loop_
_entity.id
_entity.type
_entity.pdbx_description
1 polymer ?
#
loop_
_entity_poly.entity_id
_entity_poly.type
_entity_poly.pdbx_seq_one_letter_code
_entity_poly.pdbx_strand_id
1 'polypeptide(L)'
;MLKEWIDGKWVERESLLASLGPVESSVAFGGKPEKKPEKNRVISIVGAGGKTTCLRRFQLECKKLGILAAAGTTTHIQYEKNTGFLDRPDLQAARDMLKKTGTLWMGEPVSDWKCKALPDPFYRELLAEGIWLLL
;
A
#
# COMPACT_ATOMS: atom_id res chain seq x y z
N MET A 1 -14.30 13.55 3.13
CA MET A 1 -15.16 13.05 2.04
C MET A 1 -14.32 12.87 0.79
N LEU A 2 -14.38 11.69 0.18
CA LEU A 2 -13.72 11.40 -1.09
C LEU A 2 -14.64 11.73 -2.23
N LYS A 3 -14.12 12.45 -3.23
CA LYS A 3 -14.84 12.73 -4.47
C LYS A 3 -13.96 12.37 -5.66
N GLU A 4 -14.57 11.74 -6.63
CA GLU A 4 -13.96 11.38 -7.91
C GLU A 4 -14.65 12.13 -9.04
N TRP A 5 -13.88 12.64 -10.00
CA TRP A 5 -14.43 13.28 -11.18
C TRP A 5 -14.69 12.25 -12.27
N ILE A 6 -15.96 12.02 -12.58
CA ILE A 6 -16.38 11.03 -13.58
C ILE A 6 -17.39 11.68 -14.51
N ASP A 7 -17.16 11.58 -15.81
CA ASP A 7 -18.08 12.05 -16.86
C ASP A 7 -18.64 13.46 -16.62
N GLY A 8 -17.75 14.39 -16.26
CA GLY A 8 -18.11 15.80 -16.08
C GLY A 8 -18.80 16.15 -14.75
N LYS A 9 -18.78 15.26 -13.76
CA LYS A 9 -19.37 15.52 -12.44
C LYS A 9 -18.56 14.92 -11.29
N TRP A 10 -18.70 15.52 -10.10
CA TRP A 10 -18.13 14.97 -8.87
C TRP A 10 -19.03 13.88 -8.29
N VAL A 11 -18.46 12.70 -8.08
CA VAL A 11 -19.13 11.54 -7.45
C VAL A 11 -18.48 11.25 -6.11
N GLU A 12 -19.28 11.09 -5.08
CA GLU A 12 -18.79 10.68 -3.76
C GLU A 12 -18.40 9.21 -3.77
N ARG A 13 -17.27 8.90 -3.12
CA ARG A 13 -16.77 7.54 -2.94
C ARG A 13 -16.58 7.22 -1.47
N GLU A 14 -16.97 6.03 -1.08
CA GLU A 14 -16.79 5.54 0.29
C GLU A 14 -15.33 5.20 0.58
N SER A 15 -14.59 4.72 -0.42
CA SER A 15 -13.20 4.33 -0.29
C SER A 15 -12.37 4.66 -1.53
N LEU A 16 -11.04 4.79 -1.34
CA LEU A 16 -10.10 4.92 -2.44
C LEU A 16 -10.03 3.65 -3.29
N LEU A 17 -10.11 2.48 -2.65
CA LEU A 17 -10.07 1.20 -3.35
C LEU A 17 -11.30 1.02 -4.25
N ALA A 18 -12.47 1.50 -3.84
CA ALA A 18 -13.67 1.44 -4.65
C ALA A 18 -13.56 2.21 -5.96
N SER A 19 -12.78 3.30 -6.00
CA SER A 19 -12.55 4.07 -7.23
C SER A 19 -11.64 3.36 -8.24
N LEU A 20 -10.90 2.34 -7.84
CA LEU A 20 -10.02 1.57 -8.71
C LEU A 20 -10.73 0.41 -9.43
N GLY A 21 -12.05 0.32 -9.30
CA GLY A 21 -12.84 -0.76 -9.83
C GLY A 21 -13.02 -1.92 -8.83
N PRO A 22 -13.74 -2.99 -9.20
CA PRO A 22 -14.03 -4.07 -8.28
C PRO A 22 -12.74 -4.70 -7.78
N VAL A 23 -12.46 -4.47 -6.50
CA VAL A 23 -11.59 -5.36 -5.76
C VAL A 23 -12.46 -6.59 -5.54
N GLU A 24 -12.23 -7.66 -6.26
CA GLU A 24 -12.82 -8.94 -5.91
C GLU A 24 -12.32 -9.30 -4.52
N SER A 25 -13.04 -8.82 -3.50
CA SER A 25 -12.81 -9.26 -2.15
C SER A 25 -13.26 -10.70 -2.08
N SER A 26 -12.32 -11.59 -2.00
CA SER A 26 -12.58 -13.00 -1.65
C SER A 26 -13.02 -13.16 -0.20
N VAL A 27 -13.31 -12.08 0.49
CA VAL A 27 -13.89 -12.08 1.82
C VAL A 27 -15.39 -11.92 1.67
N ALA A 28 -16.07 -13.02 1.33
CA ALA A 28 -17.48 -13.13 1.63
C ALA A 28 -17.64 -13.05 3.16
N PHE A 29 -18.40 -12.09 3.65
CA PHE A 29 -18.81 -12.01 5.05
C PHE A 29 -19.32 -13.40 5.50
N GLY A 30 -18.58 -14.09 6.38
CA GLY A 30 -18.95 -15.37 6.96
C GLY A 30 -18.62 -16.64 6.17
N GLY A 31 -17.93 -16.56 5.04
CA GLY A 31 -17.45 -17.72 4.27
C GLY A 31 -15.94 -17.91 4.37
N LYS A 32 -15.49 -19.17 4.30
CA LYS A 32 -14.05 -19.46 4.09
C LYS A 32 -13.60 -18.77 2.81
N PRO A 33 -12.40 -18.15 2.76
CA PRO A 33 -11.87 -17.55 1.55
C PRO A 33 -11.64 -18.64 0.49
N GLU A 34 -12.53 -18.78 -0.46
CA GLU A 34 -12.45 -19.80 -1.50
C GLU A 34 -11.53 -19.43 -2.67
N LYS A 35 -11.04 -18.19 -2.75
CA LYS A 35 -10.05 -17.78 -3.75
C LYS A 35 -9.07 -16.78 -3.15
N LYS A 36 -7.77 -17.02 -3.38
CA LYS A 36 -6.74 -15.98 -3.20
C LYS A 36 -7.16 -14.78 -4.04
N PRO A 37 -7.02 -13.53 -3.50
CA PRO A 37 -7.27 -12.34 -4.30
C PRO A 37 -6.45 -12.45 -5.59
N GLU A 38 -7.14 -12.47 -6.72
CA GLU A 38 -6.47 -12.51 -8.00
C GLU A 38 -5.64 -11.25 -8.16
N LYS A 39 -4.35 -11.44 -8.33
CA LYS A 39 -3.31 -10.49 -8.70
C LYS A 39 -3.01 -9.41 -7.66
N ASN A 40 -1.79 -9.52 -7.16
CA ASN A 40 -1.06 -8.46 -6.50
C ASN A 40 -1.15 -7.18 -7.30
N ARG A 41 -1.48 -6.07 -6.65
CA ARG A 41 -1.61 -4.78 -7.30
C ARG A 41 -0.43 -3.87 -6.94
N VAL A 42 -0.01 -3.13 -7.93
CA VAL A 42 0.84 -1.95 -7.76
C VAL A 42 -0.05 -0.73 -7.97
N ILE A 43 -0.17 0.09 -6.96
CA ILE A 43 -0.92 1.35 -7.02
C ILE A 43 0.08 2.48 -6.91
N SER A 44 0.22 3.24 -7.98
CA SER A 44 1.11 4.41 -8.01
C SER A 44 0.31 5.69 -7.85
N ILE A 45 0.75 6.55 -6.94
CA ILE A 45 0.13 7.84 -6.66
C ILE A 45 1.05 8.94 -7.18
N VAL A 46 0.54 9.71 -8.11
CA VAL A 46 1.26 10.81 -8.74
C VAL A 46 0.59 12.15 -8.43
N GLY A 47 1.33 13.22 -8.52
CA GLY A 47 0.80 14.58 -8.32
C GLY A 47 1.65 15.43 -7.38
N ALA A 48 1.23 16.67 -7.20
CA ALA A 48 1.85 17.66 -6.32
C ALA A 48 1.07 17.77 -5.00
N GLY A 49 1.62 17.24 -3.90
CA GLY A 49 1.03 17.30 -2.57
C GLY A 49 -0.02 16.20 -2.30
N GLY A 50 -0.23 15.89 -1.04
CA GLY A 50 -1.26 14.94 -0.59
C GLY A 50 -0.95 13.46 -0.82
N LYS A 51 0.17 13.10 -1.45
CA LYS A 51 0.51 11.71 -1.76
C LYS A 51 0.65 10.83 -0.51
N THR A 52 1.37 11.29 0.48
CA THR A 52 1.57 10.55 1.74
C THR A 52 0.26 10.31 2.47
N THR A 53 -0.61 11.31 2.53
CA THR A 53 -1.95 11.18 3.14
C THR A 53 -2.78 10.15 2.40
N CYS A 54 -2.74 10.16 1.08
CA CYS A 54 -3.43 9.21 0.22
C CYS A 54 -2.90 7.78 0.43
N LEU A 55 -1.57 7.59 0.48
CA LEU A 55 -0.95 6.30 0.77
C LEU A 55 -1.38 5.75 2.13
N ARG A 56 -1.39 6.57 3.17
CA ARG A 56 -1.85 6.17 4.51
C ARG A 56 -3.29 5.71 4.51
N ARG A 57 -4.14 6.39 3.76
CA ARG A 57 -5.54 6.00 3.63
C ARG A 57 -5.69 4.66 2.91
N PHE A 58 -4.98 4.45 1.80
CA PHE A 58 -4.95 3.15 1.12
C PHE A 58 -4.47 2.02 2.04
N GLN A 59 -3.42 2.26 2.82
CA GLN A 59 -2.94 1.27 3.79
C GLN A 59 -4.01 0.88 4.80
N LEU A 60 -4.74 1.86 5.35
CA LEU A 60 -5.80 1.59 6.31
C LEU A 60 -6.96 0.82 5.68
N GLU A 61 -7.33 1.15 4.46
CA GLU A 61 -8.37 0.43 3.72
C GLU A 61 -7.95 -1.01 3.41
N CYS A 62 -6.71 -1.22 2.96
CA CYS A 62 -6.15 -2.55 2.75
C CYS A 62 -6.15 -3.37 4.05
N LYS A 63 -5.72 -2.77 5.14
CA LYS A 63 -5.72 -3.42 6.45
C LYS A 63 -7.11 -3.87 6.88
N LYS A 64 -8.12 -3.03 6.68
CA LYS A 64 -9.53 -3.37 7.00
C LYS A 64 -10.05 -4.55 6.17
N LEU A 65 -9.59 -4.69 4.94
CA LEU A 65 -9.96 -5.77 4.02
C LEU A 65 -9.07 -7.01 4.14
N GLY A 66 -8.11 -7.02 5.05
CA GLY A 66 -7.15 -8.13 5.20
C GLY A 66 -6.14 -8.23 4.05
N ILE A 67 -5.95 -7.17 3.29
CA ILE A 67 -4.97 -7.08 2.20
C ILE A 67 -3.62 -6.67 2.78
N LEU A 68 -2.58 -7.46 2.52
CA LEU A 68 -1.21 -7.11 2.88
C LEU A 68 -0.68 -6.10 1.87
N ALA A 69 -0.34 -4.90 2.32
CA ALA A 69 0.16 -3.83 1.48
C ALA A 69 1.34 -3.10 2.11
N ALA A 70 2.36 -2.86 1.32
CA ALA A 70 3.54 -2.10 1.70
C ALA A 70 3.55 -0.76 0.95
N ALA A 71 3.72 0.32 1.68
CA ALA A 71 3.87 1.65 1.12
C ALA A 71 5.33 2.04 1.00
N GLY A 72 5.69 2.63 -0.11
CA GLY A 72 7.04 3.07 -0.39
C GLY A 72 7.06 4.19 -1.40
N THR A 73 8.13 4.27 -2.15
CA THR A 73 8.30 5.30 -3.18
C THR A 73 9.12 4.76 -4.35
N THR A 74 8.93 5.33 -5.50
CA THR A 74 9.81 5.15 -6.67
C THR A 74 10.88 6.23 -6.76
N THR A 75 10.74 7.31 -5.99
CA THR A 75 11.68 8.43 -5.94
C THR A 75 12.18 8.67 -4.52
N HIS A 76 11.56 9.59 -3.82
CA HIS A 76 11.90 9.92 -2.43
C HIS A 76 10.64 10.14 -1.60
N ILE A 77 10.70 9.75 -0.34
CA ILE A 77 9.63 9.95 0.64
C ILE A 77 10.24 10.43 1.96
N GLN A 78 9.43 11.08 2.78
CA GLN A 78 9.84 11.46 4.12
C GLN A 78 10.12 10.23 4.97
N TYR A 79 11.26 10.23 5.65
CA TYR A 79 11.67 9.18 6.57
C TYR A 79 11.21 9.49 7.99
N GLU A 80 10.44 8.58 8.55
CA GLU A 80 10.07 8.62 9.95
C GLU A 80 10.77 7.46 10.66
N LYS A 81 11.65 7.76 11.61
CA LYS A 81 12.37 6.75 12.43
C LYS A 81 11.44 6.06 13.42
N ASN A 82 10.27 5.66 12.98
CA ASN A 82 9.27 5.02 13.84
C ASN A 82 9.26 3.50 13.66
N THR A 83 8.70 2.82 14.66
CA THR A 83 8.36 1.39 14.58
C THR A 83 7.45 1.16 13.37
N GLY A 84 7.80 0.23 12.50
CA GLY A 84 7.01 -0.10 11.31
C GLY A 84 7.58 0.46 10.01
N PHE A 85 8.79 1.02 10.03
CA PHE A 85 9.50 1.45 8.83
C PHE A 85 10.63 0.47 8.50
N LEU A 86 10.57 -0.13 7.31
CA LEU A 86 11.60 -1.03 6.81
C LEU A 86 12.63 -0.23 6.01
N ASP A 87 13.85 -0.18 6.51
CA ASP A 87 14.94 0.63 5.95
C ASP A 87 15.92 -0.15 5.05
N ARG A 88 15.66 -1.43 4.83
CA ARG A 88 16.49 -2.32 4.03
C ARG A 88 15.66 -3.39 3.33
N PRO A 89 16.16 -4.01 2.23
CA PRO A 89 15.48 -5.11 1.55
C PRO A 89 15.59 -6.41 2.35
N ASP A 90 14.69 -6.62 3.27
CA ASP A 90 14.60 -7.80 4.14
C ASP A 90 13.17 -8.34 4.13
N LEU A 91 12.96 -9.41 3.36
CA LEU A 91 11.63 -9.98 3.17
C LEU A 91 11.05 -10.56 4.47
N GLN A 92 11.88 -11.19 5.31
CA GLN A 92 11.41 -11.74 6.57
C GLN A 92 10.98 -10.64 7.54
N ALA A 93 11.76 -9.56 7.63
CA ALA A 93 11.38 -8.39 8.42
C ALA A 93 10.08 -7.77 7.91
N ALA A 94 9.89 -7.68 6.60
CA ALA A 94 8.65 -7.18 6.00
C ALA A 94 7.44 -8.03 6.41
N ARG A 95 7.56 -9.35 6.34
CA ARG A 95 6.51 -10.28 6.78
C ARG A 95 6.17 -10.13 8.26
N ASP A 96 7.19 -10.05 9.10
CA ASP A 96 7.01 -9.92 10.54
C ASP A 96 6.33 -8.60 10.90
N MET A 97 6.72 -7.50 10.26
CA MET A 97 6.11 -6.19 10.47
C MET A 97 4.66 -6.16 10.00
N LEU A 98 4.34 -6.73 8.85
CA LEU A 98 2.96 -6.85 8.36
C LEU A 98 2.09 -7.69 9.26
N LYS A 99 2.61 -8.80 9.79
CA LYS A 99 1.88 -9.64 10.76
C LYS A 99 1.60 -8.89 12.06
N LYS A 100 2.56 -8.10 12.53
CA LYS A 100 2.48 -7.40 13.82
C LYS A 100 1.57 -6.18 13.76
N THR A 101 1.65 -5.37 12.71
CA THR A 101 0.97 -4.07 12.64
C THR A 101 -0.10 -4.00 11.55
N GLY A 102 -0.06 -4.91 10.57
CA GLY A 102 -0.95 -4.90 9.39
C GLY A 102 -0.59 -3.86 8.34
N THR A 103 0.43 -3.05 8.58
CA THR A 103 0.92 -2.02 7.65
C THR A 103 2.44 -2.05 7.57
N LEU A 104 3.00 -1.59 6.47
CA LEU A 104 4.44 -1.48 6.27
C LEU A 104 4.77 -0.23 5.46
N TRP A 105 5.69 0.56 5.98
CA TRP A 105 6.37 1.63 5.25
C TRP A 105 7.80 1.22 4.96
N MET A 106 8.32 1.55 3.79
CA MET A 106 9.66 1.13 3.38
C MET A 106 10.38 2.18 2.55
N GLY A 107 11.70 2.22 2.71
CA GLY A 107 12.61 3.09 1.95
C GLY A 107 14.02 3.02 2.51
N GLU A 108 15.01 3.28 1.67
CA GLU A 108 16.41 3.36 2.07
C GLU A 108 16.74 4.79 2.52
N PRO A 109 17.15 5.00 3.79
CA PRO A 109 17.50 6.32 4.27
C PRO A 109 18.64 6.95 3.48
N VAL A 110 18.47 8.20 3.05
CA VAL A 110 19.52 9.02 2.43
C VAL A 110 19.90 10.22 3.30
N SER A 111 19.07 10.53 4.30
CA SER A 111 19.30 11.53 5.33
C SER A 111 18.43 11.23 6.54
N ASP A 112 18.49 12.04 7.60
CA ASP A 112 17.65 11.87 8.81
C ASP A 112 16.16 12.02 8.57
N TRP A 113 15.76 12.62 7.45
CA TRP A 113 14.35 12.93 7.15
C TRP A 113 13.88 12.46 5.78
N LYS A 114 14.74 11.83 4.98
CA LYS A 114 14.43 11.44 3.59
C LYS A 114 14.90 10.04 3.26
N CYS A 115 14.06 9.30 2.54
CA CYS A 115 14.36 7.98 1.98
C CYS A 115 14.24 7.99 0.47
N LYS A 116 14.99 7.11 -0.17
CA LYS A 116 14.80 6.72 -1.57
C LYS A 116 14.13 5.34 -1.66
N ALA A 117 13.77 4.94 -2.89
CA ALA A 117 13.24 3.62 -3.16
C ALA A 117 14.21 2.51 -2.73
N LEU A 118 13.65 1.40 -2.23
CA LEU A 118 14.37 0.14 -2.12
C LEU A 118 14.64 -0.45 -3.52
N PRO A 119 15.58 -1.39 -3.67
CA PRO A 119 15.88 -2.00 -4.97
C PRO A 119 14.66 -2.68 -5.62
N ASP A 120 14.49 -2.52 -6.93
CA ASP A 120 13.40 -3.14 -7.70
C ASP A 120 13.23 -4.64 -7.47
N PRO A 121 14.29 -5.47 -7.38
CA PRO A 121 14.14 -6.89 -7.09
C PRO A 121 13.39 -7.17 -5.81
N PHE A 122 13.56 -6.34 -4.78
CA PHE A 122 12.85 -6.48 -3.53
C PHE A 122 11.35 -6.22 -3.68
N TYR A 123 10.96 -5.23 -4.47
CA TYR A 123 9.55 -4.97 -4.77
C TYR A 123 8.90 -6.16 -5.48
N ARG A 124 9.61 -6.81 -6.39
CA ARG A 124 9.13 -8.02 -7.06
C ARG A 124 8.98 -9.20 -6.10
N GLU A 125 9.88 -9.35 -5.13
CA GLU A 125 9.76 -10.37 -4.09
C GLU A 125 8.51 -10.14 -3.23
N LEU A 126 8.22 -8.90 -2.85
CA LEU A 126 7.00 -8.56 -2.11
C LEU A 126 5.75 -8.93 -2.90
N LEU A 127 5.70 -8.59 -4.18
CA LEU A 127 4.58 -8.95 -5.06
C LEU A 127 4.42 -10.47 -5.18
N ALA A 128 5.51 -11.22 -5.28
CA ALA A 128 5.48 -12.68 -5.34
C ALA A 128 4.91 -13.32 -4.06
N GLU A 129 5.04 -12.63 -2.92
CA GLU A 129 4.46 -13.04 -1.63
C GLU A 129 2.98 -12.66 -1.47
N GLY A 130 2.37 -12.03 -2.46
CA GLY A 130 1.00 -11.54 -2.37
C GLY A 130 0.84 -10.20 -1.66
N ILE A 131 1.91 -9.45 -1.50
CA ILE A 131 1.91 -8.13 -0.88
C ILE A 131 1.71 -7.06 -1.95
N TRP A 132 0.70 -6.22 -1.78
CA TRP A 132 0.46 -5.10 -2.67
C TRP A 132 1.49 -4.00 -2.46
N LEU A 133 1.82 -3.28 -3.52
CA LEU A 133 2.69 -2.11 -3.46
C LEU A 133 1.89 -0.83 -3.65
N LEU A 134 2.08 0.10 -2.71
CA LEU A 134 1.54 1.45 -2.74
C LEU A 134 2.71 2.42 -2.91
N LEU A 135 2.85 3.06 -4.05
CA LEU A 135 4.05 3.83 -4.42
C LEU A 135 3.72 5.28 -4.79
#